data_b9bf71fa83a02fb0f93d3aedb8e62c2d
#
_entry.id   b9bf71fa83a02fb0f93d3aedb8e62c2d
#
_cell.length_a   1.000
_cell.length_b   1.000
_cell.length_c   1.000
_cell.angle_alpha   90.00
_cell.angle_beta   90.00
_cell.angle_gamma   90.00
#
_symmetry.space_group_name_H-M   'P 1'
#
loop_
_entity.id
_entity.type
_entity.pdbx_description
1 polymer ?
#
loop_
_entity_poly.entity_id
_entity_poly.type
_entity_poly.pdbx_seq_one_letter_code
_entity_poly.pdbx_strand_id
1 'polypeptide(L)'
;EELIKQVEEYPYTDDKAENLRVIKEFQRKWVEIGYVPLNEKERLQNSFRKAIDKQLDRLNISPIEVDAMSYKLRFEQIKDLPDGHKTIIREINFLQNKAAKMTEDVTLWENNLGFLASSKNADILRQEFERKIHKTKQEIKLIEAKVKFLKEELNKK
;
A
#
# COMPACT_ATOMS: atom_id res chain seq x y z
N GLU A 1 2.45 14.08 -21.18
CA GLU A 1 1.01 14.17 -21.53
C GLU A 1 0.51 12.95 -22.27
N GLU A 2 1.24 12.43 -23.25
CA GLU A 2 0.85 11.23 -24.01
C GLU A 2 0.57 10.02 -23.12
N LEU A 3 1.43 9.75 -22.14
CA LEU A 3 1.25 8.63 -21.22
C LEU A 3 -0.01 8.78 -20.36
N ILE A 4 -0.34 10.00 -19.95
CA ILE A 4 -1.58 10.29 -19.20
C ILE A 4 -2.80 9.93 -20.04
N LYS A 5 -2.80 10.32 -21.31
CA LYS A 5 -3.85 9.99 -22.26
C LYS A 5 -3.98 8.48 -22.45
N GLN A 6 -2.86 7.77 -22.57
CA GLN A 6 -2.87 6.31 -22.65
C GLN A 6 -3.50 5.64 -21.43
N VAL A 7 -3.25 6.15 -20.22
CA VAL A 7 -3.89 5.67 -18.99
C VAL A 7 -5.41 5.86 -19.04
N GLU A 8 -5.87 7.01 -19.51
CA GLU A 8 -7.29 7.34 -19.57
C GLU A 8 -8.06 6.57 -20.65
N GLU A 9 -7.43 6.33 -21.79
CA GLU A 9 -8.05 5.70 -22.97
C GLU A 9 -7.84 4.18 -23.05
N TYR A 10 -7.06 3.58 -22.14
CA TYR A 10 -6.79 2.15 -22.17
C TYR A 10 -8.08 1.32 -22.02
N PRO A 11 -8.27 0.27 -22.84
CA PRO A 11 -9.44 -0.59 -22.78
C PRO A 11 -9.32 -1.61 -21.63
N TYR A 12 -9.57 -1.17 -20.41
CA TYR A 12 -9.54 -2.03 -19.21
C TYR A 12 -10.59 -3.13 -19.29
N THR A 13 -10.25 -4.30 -18.76
CA THR A 13 -11.10 -5.49 -18.75
C THR A 13 -11.87 -5.62 -17.43
N ASP A 14 -12.63 -6.70 -17.26
CA ASP A 14 -13.28 -7.02 -15.97
C ASP A 14 -12.34 -7.74 -15.00
N ASP A 15 -11.14 -8.13 -15.46
CA ASP A 15 -10.14 -8.79 -14.61
C ASP A 15 -9.31 -7.76 -13.86
N LYS A 16 -9.56 -7.65 -12.56
CA LYS A 16 -8.83 -6.73 -11.67
C LYS A 16 -7.33 -6.98 -11.64
N ALA A 17 -6.89 -8.23 -11.66
CA ALA A 17 -5.47 -8.58 -11.63
C ALA A 17 -4.75 -8.09 -12.90
N GLU A 18 -5.38 -8.27 -14.05
CA GLU A 18 -4.86 -7.79 -15.33
C GLU A 18 -4.81 -6.27 -15.38
N ASN A 19 -5.89 -5.61 -14.95
CA ASN A 19 -5.95 -4.15 -14.87
C ASN A 19 -4.86 -3.57 -13.95
N LEU A 20 -4.63 -4.17 -12.80
CA LEU A 20 -3.56 -3.76 -11.89
C LEU A 20 -2.18 -3.92 -12.51
N ARG A 21 -1.96 -4.99 -13.25
CA ARG A 21 -0.71 -5.22 -13.98
C ARG A 21 -0.46 -4.11 -15.00
N VAL A 22 -1.49 -3.75 -15.76
CA VAL A 22 -1.43 -2.66 -16.74
C VAL A 22 -1.16 -1.31 -16.06
N ILE A 23 -1.85 -1.01 -14.98
CA ILE A 23 -1.64 0.23 -14.20
C ILE A 23 -0.21 0.28 -13.65
N LYS A 24 0.32 -0.81 -13.14
CA LYS A 24 1.72 -0.91 -12.68
C LYS A 24 2.71 -0.67 -13.81
N GLU A 25 2.41 -1.17 -15.01
CA GLU A 25 3.25 -0.92 -16.20
C GLU A 25 3.25 0.57 -16.58
N PHE A 26 2.10 1.25 -16.51
CA PHE A 26 2.05 2.71 -16.71
C PHE A 26 2.86 3.47 -15.66
N GLN A 27 2.79 3.06 -14.40
CA GLN A 27 3.59 3.67 -13.34
C GLN A 27 5.09 3.47 -13.57
N ARG A 28 5.50 2.29 -14.04
CA ARG A 28 6.89 2.01 -14.41
C ARG A 28 7.36 2.92 -15.55
N LYS A 29 6.58 3.01 -16.60
CA LYS A 29 6.86 3.90 -17.75
C LYS A 29 6.97 5.36 -17.33
N TRP A 30 6.14 5.80 -16.39
CA TRP A 30 6.19 7.16 -15.85
C TRP A 30 7.54 7.46 -15.20
N VAL A 31 8.06 6.55 -14.39
CA VAL A 31 9.36 6.70 -13.74
C VAL A 31 10.51 6.72 -14.76
N GLU A 32 10.37 5.98 -15.85
CA GLU A 32 11.37 5.92 -16.93
C GLU A 32 11.37 7.15 -17.84
N ILE A 33 10.31 7.97 -17.82
CA ILE A 33 10.31 9.25 -18.54
C ILE A 33 11.43 10.12 -17.99
N GLY A 34 12.32 10.55 -18.86
CA GLY A 34 13.50 11.32 -18.50
C GLY A 34 13.17 12.74 -18.03
N TYR A 35 13.99 13.69 -18.43
CA TYR A 35 13.88 15.09 -18.00
C TYR A 35 12.51 15.72 -18.32
N VAL A 36 11.91 16.30 -17.29
CA VAL A 36 10.71 17.14 -17.39
C VAL A 36 11.07 18.52 -16.82
N PRO A 37 10.73 19.63 -17.51
CA PRO A 37 10.96 20.98 -16.98
C PRO A 37 10.34 21.15 -15.59
N LEU A 38 11.06 21.80 -14.68
CA LEU A 38 10.64 21.94 -13.27
C LEU A 38 9.27 22.62 -13.13
N ASN A 39 8.98 23.60 -13.96
CA ASN A 39 7.70 24.32 -13.95
C ASN A 39 6.50 23.43 -14.35
N GLU A 40 6.74 22.38 -15.11
CA GLU A 40 5.70 21.45 -15.57
C GLU A 40 5.62 20.16 -14.73
N LYS A 41 6.69 19.85 -14.00
CA LYS A 41 6.85 18.60 -13.27
C LYS A 41 5.71 18.32 -12.29
N GLU A 42 5.40 19.30 -11.45
CA GLU A 42 4.34 19.16 -10.44
C GLU A 42 2.95 19.01 -11.10
N ARG A 43 2.66 19.82 -12.10
CA ARG A 43 1.40 19.76 -12.85
C ARG A 43 1.21 18.39 -13.49
N LEU A 44 2.22 17.88 -14.18
CA LEU A 44 2.18 16.61 -14.88
C LEU A 44 2.11 15.43 -13.90
N GLN A 45 2.83 15.51 -12.80
CA GLN A 45 2.79 14.48 -11.75
C GLN A 45 1.42 14.38 -11.11
N ASN A 46 0.81 15.50 -10.80
CA ASN A 46 -0.55 15.54 -10.25
C ASN A 46 -1.59 15.04 -11.27
N SER A 47 -1.44 15.39 -12.55
CA SER A 47 -2.34 14.94 -13.60
C SER A 47 -2.24 13.42 -13.81
N PHE A 48 -1.03 12.88 -13.81
CA PHE A 48 -0.81 11.43 -13.91
C PHE A 48 -1.42 10.69 -12.72
N ARG A 49 -1.16 11.18 -11.50
CA ARG A 49 -1.73 10.59 -10.27
C ARG A 49 -3.26 10.57 -10.32
N LYS A 50 -3.87 11.70 -10.69
CA LYS A 50 -5.34 11.79 -10.84
C LYS A 50 -5.89 10.83 -11.88
N ALA A 51 -5.20 10.65 -13.00
CA ALA A 51 -5.59 9.72 -14.04
C ALA A 51 -5.57 8.26 -13.51
N ILE A 52 -4.51 7.87 -12.80
CA ILE A 52 -4.40 6.56 -12.16
C ILE A 52 -5.51 6.36 -11.11
N ASP A 53 -5.69 7.30 -10.19
CA ASP A 53 -6.70 7.23 -9.13
C ASP A 53 -8.11 7.09 -9.72
N LYS A 54 -8.41 7.86 -10.77
CA LYS A 54 -9.70 7.79 -11.47
C LYS A 54 -9.95 6.42 -12.09
N GLN A 55 -8.93 5.78 -12.67
CA GLN A 55 -9.08 4.43 -13.22
C GLN A 55 -9.25 3.39 -12.11
N LEU A 56 -8.51 3.49 -11.01
CA LEU A 56 -8.67 2.60 -9.87
C LEU A 56 -10.08 2.68 -9.27
N ASP A 57 -10.63 3.88 -9.12
CA ASP A 57 -12.00 4.08 -8.64
C ASP A 57 -13.02 3.49 -9.61
N ARG A 58 -12.86 3.76 -10.91
CA ARG A 58 -13.74 3.23 -11.96
C ARG A 58 -13.74 1.71 -12.01
N LEU A 59 -12.58 1.10 -11.81
CA LEU A 59 -12.40 -0.36 -11.83
C LEU A 59 -12.73 -1.00 -10.48
N ASN A 60 -13.12 -0.19 -9.48
CA ASN A 60 -13.43 -0.63 -8.13
C ASN A 60 -12.28 -1.40 -7.47
N ILE A 61 -11.07 -0.90 -7.67
CA ILE A 61 -9.84 -1.45 -7.08
C ILE A 61 -9.44 -0.60 -5.89
N SER A 62 -9.41 -1.21 -4.70
CA SER A 62 -9.04 -0.52 -3.46
C SER A 62 -7.52 -0.34 -3.34
N PRO A 63 -7.05 0.66 -2.54
CA PRO A 63 -5.62 0.78 -2.22
C PRO A 63 -5.02 -0.48 -1.59
N ILE A 64 -5.81 -1.24 -0.86
CA ILE A 64 -5.41 -2.53 -0.25
C ILE A 64 -5.10 -3.56 -1.34
N GLU A 65 -5.94 -3.66 -2.36
CA GLU A 65 -5.73 -4.57 -3.51
C GLU A 65 -4.48 -4.19 -4.30
N VAL A 66 -4.22 -2.88 -4.48
CA VAL A 66 -3.00 -2.37 -5.13
C VAL A 66 -1.75 -2.78 -4.33
N ASP A 67 -1.77 -2.59 -3.02
CA ASP A 67 -0.66 -2.94 -2.13
C ASP A 67 -0.40 -4.46 -2.14
N ALA A 68 -1.45 -5.26 -2.04
CA ALA A 68 -1.36 -6.71 -2.07
C ALA A 68 -0.75 -7.23 -3.39
N MET A 69 -1.19 -6.70 -4.53
CA MET A 69 -0.65 -7.09 -5.83
C MET A 69 0.82 -6.68 -5.99
N SER A 70 1.17 -5.48 -5.57
CA SER A 70 2.56 -5.00 -5.59
C SER A 70 3.47 -5.91 -4.77
N TYR A 71 2.98 -6.35 -3.62
CA TYR A 71 3.71 -7.24 -2.73
C TYR A 71 3.93 -8.63 -3.34
N LYS A 72 2.90 -9.20 -3.96
CA LYS A 72 2.98 -10.49 -4.67
C LYS A 72 3.97 -10.43 -5.83
N LEU A 73 3.95 -9.36 -6.61
CA LEU A 73 4.89 -9.18 -7.71
C LEU A 73 6.34 -9.11 -7.22
N ARG A 74 6.58 -8.41 -6.12
CA ARG A 74 7.90 -8.35 -5.48
C ARG A 74 8.35 -9.72 -4.98
N PHE A 75 7.45 -10.48 -4.36
CA PHE A 75 7.72 -11.85 -3.91
C PHE A 75 8.15 -12.75 -5.08
N GLU A 76 7.43 -12.70 -6.21
CA GLU A 76 7.77 -13.48 -7.41
C GLU A 76 9.19 -13.18 -7.95
N GLN A 77 9.65 -11.95 -7.79
CA GLN A 77 11.01 -11.56 -8.18
C GLN A 77 12.08 -12.12 -7.23
N ILE A 78 11.76 -12.28 -5.95
CA ILE A 78 12.71 -12.65 -4.90
C ILE A 78 12.80 -14.17 -4.71
N LYS A 79 11.69 -14.90 -4.84
CA LYS A 79 11.61 -16.33 -4.48
C LYS A 79 12.64 -17.22 -5.18
N ASP A 80 12.98 -16.90 -6.42
CA ASP A 80 13.89 -17.71 -7.26
C ASP A 80 15.35 -17.26 -7.20
N LEU A 81 15.65 -16.22 -6.40
CA LEU A 81 17.03 -15.79 -6.19
C LEU A 81 17.78 -16.80 -5.29
N PRO A 82 19.12 -16.93 -5.41
CA PRO A 82 19.93 -17.86 -4.60
C PRO A 82 19.68 -17.75 -3.09
N ASP A 83 19.49 -16.52 -2.58
CA ASP A 83 19.20 -16.24 -1.18
C ASP A 83 17.71 -15.93 -0.92
N GLY A 84 16.82 -16.26 -1.86
CA GLY A 84 15.40 -15.93 -1.81
C GLY A 84 14.74 -16.43 -0.54
N HIS A 85 14.96 -17.68 -0.15
CA HIS A 85 14.41 -18.29 1.06
C HIS A 85 14.81 -17.53 2.33
N LYS A 86 16.09 -17.22 2.48
CA LYS A 86 16.61 -16.44 3.62
C LYS A 86 16.03 -15.02 3.65
N THR A 87 15.91 -14.39 2.49
CA THR A 87 15.33 -13.05 2.34
C THR A 87 13.86 -13.06 2.79
N ILE A 88 13.10 -14.05 2.40
CA ILE A 88 11.69 -14.19 2.80
C ILE A 88 11.56 -14.40 4.31
N ILE A 89 12.40 -15.23 4.92
CA ILE A 89 12.41 -15.43 6.38
C ILE A 89 12.72 -14.14 7.11
N ARG A 90 13.69 -13.38 6.65
CA ARG A 90 14.02 -12.06 7.22
C ARG A 90 12.86 -11.09 7.10
N GLU A 91 12.18 -11.08 5.97
CA GLU A 91 11.00 -10.25 5.74
C GLU A 91 9.86 -10.62 6.69
N ILE A 92 9.59 -11.91 6.87
CA ILE A 92 8.59 -12.38 7.85
C ILE A 92 8.91 -11.87 9.25
N ASN A 93 10.16 -12.04 9.70
CA ASN A 93 10.59 -11.59 11.02
C ASN A 93 10.47 -10.08 11.18
N PHE A 94 10.89 -9.34 10.17
CA PHE A 94 10.77 -7.88 10.15
C PHE A 94 9.30 -7.43 10.26
N LEU A 95 8.42 -8.01 9.46
CA LEU A 95 6.99 -7.68 9.47
C LEU A 95 6.32 -8.06 10.79
N GLN A 96 6.64 -9.22 11.35
CA GLN A 96 6.11 -9.64 12.65
C GLN A 96 6.55 -8.72 13.78
N ASN A 97 7.81 -8.30 13.81
CA ASN A 97 8.32 -7.36 14.80
C ASN A 97 7.67 -5.98 14.65
N LYS A 98 7.49 -5.53 13.40
CA LYS A 98 6.80 -4.27 13.11
C LYS A 98 5.35 -4.30 13.58
N ALA A 99 4.63 -5.37 13.29
CA ALA A 99 3.24 -5.54 13.72
C ALA A 99 3.12 -5.58 15.25
N ALA A 100 4.04 -6.27 15.94
CA ALA A 100 4.08 -6.31 17.40
C ALA A 100 4.26 -4.92 18.00
N LYS A 101 5.21 -4.15 17.48
CA LYS A 101 5.46 -2.78 17.94
C LYS A 101 4.24 -1.87 17.69
N MET A 102 3.65 -1.95 16.50
CA MET A 102 2.44 -1.19 16.18
C MET A 102 1.26 -1.56 17.09
N THR A 103 1.14 -2.82 17.47
CA THR A 103 0.14 -3.28 18.44
C THR A 103 0.36 -2.69 19.84
N GLU A 104 1.62 -2.61 20.28
CA GLU A 104 1.97 -1.94 21.54
C GLU A 104 1.60 -0.45 21.49
N ASP A 105 1.91 0.23 20.40
CA ASP A 105 1.56 1.63 20.20
C ASP A 105 0.04 1.84 20.23
N VAL A 106 -0.73 0.99 19.59
CA VAL A 106 -2.20 1.05 19.61
C VAL A 106 -2.73 0.87 21.02
N THR A 107 -2.19 -0.08 21.79
CA THR A 107 -2.57 -0.32 23.18
C THR A 107 -2.32 0.93 24.03
N LEU A 108 -1.15 1.57 23.86
CA LEU A 108 -0.81 2.81 24.54
C LEU A 108 -1.81 3.93 24.20
N TRP A 109 -2.14 4.10 22.93
CA TRP A 109 -3.10 5.14 22.50
C TRP A 109 -4.52 4.86 22.97
N GLU A 110 -4.95 3.61 23.01
CA GLU A 110 -6.25 3.21 23.59
C GLU A 110 -6.33 3.52 25.08
N ASN A 111 -5.24 3.27 25.81
CA ASN A 111 -5.15 3.64 27.23
C ASN A 111 -5.21 5.18 27.41
N ASN A 112 -4.48 5.93 26.59
CA ASN A 112 -4.53 7.40 26.62
C ASN A 112 -5.93 7.91 26.27
N LEU A 113 -6.61 7.29 25.31
CA LEU A 113 -7.98 7.63 24.94
C LEU A 113 -8.95 7.43 26.13
N GLY A 114 -8.75 6.36 26.90
CA GLY A 114 -9.53 6.11 28.11
C GLY A 114 -9.42 7.25 29.15
N PHE A 115 -8.22 7.81 29.32
CA PHE A 115 -8.01 8.97 30.20
C PHE A 115 -8.67 10.25 29.67
N LEU A 116 -8.70 10.43 28.33
CA LEU A 116 -9.29 11.60 27.67
C LEU A 116 -10.82 11.56 27.69
N ALA A 117 -11.44 10.40 27.86
CA ALA A 117 -12.89 10.22 27.82
C ALA A 117 -13.63 11.04 28.90
N SER A 118 -12.97 11.37 29.98
CA SER A 118 -13.53 12.17 31.12
C SER A 118 -13.30 13.68 30.98
N SER A 119 -12.55 14.15 29.98
CA SER A 119 -12.21 15.55 29.75
C SER A 119 -13.17 16.23 28.77
N LYS A 120 -13.81 17.33 29.18
CA LYS A 120 -14.75 18.10 28.35
C LYS A 120 -14.09 18.83 27.19
N ASN A 121 -12.79 19.12 27.27
CA ASN A 121 -12.05 19.93 26.26
C ASN A 121 -11.13 19.10 25.37
N ALA A 122 -11.25 17.77 25.41
CA ALA A 122 -10.33 16.86 24.72
C ALA A 122 -10.93 16.23 23.44
N ASP A 123 -12.04 16.76 22.93
CA ASP A 123 -12.72 16.15 21.76
C ASP A 123 -11.85 16.09 20.51
N ILE A 124 -11.11 17.15 20.22
CA ILE A 124 -10.20 17.20 19.05
C ILE A 124 -9.08 16.16 19.22
N LEU A 125 -8.47 16.12 20.39
CA LEU A 125 -7.40 15.17 20.70
C LEU A 125 -7.89 13.73 20.69
N ARG A 126 -9.11 13.48 21.19
CA ARG A 126 -9.76 12.18 21.14
C ARG A 126 -9.96 11.72 19.69
N GLN A 127 -10.47 12.60 18.82
CA GLN A 127 -10.66 12.30 17.41
C GLN A 127 -9.33 11.99 16.71
N GLU A 128 -8.26 12.70 17.04
CA GLU A 128 -6.93 12.43 16.50
C GLU A 128 -6.42 11.05 16.92
N PHE A 129 -6.55 10.66 18.18
CA PHE A 129 -6.19 9.33 18.67
C PHE A 129 -7.05 8.24 18.01
N GLU A 130 -8.35 8.45 17.90
CA GLU A 130 -9.25 7.48 17.23
C GLU A 130 -8.86 7.25 15.78
N ARG A 131 -8.56 8.30 15.01
CA ARG A 131 -8.06 8.17 13.63
C ARG A 131 -6.75 7.42 13.56
N LYS A 132 -5.82 7.75 14.43
CA LYS A 132 -4.49 7.13 14.49
C LYS A 132 -4.59 5.65 14.83
N ILE A 133 -5.42 5.30 15.81
CA ILE A 133 -5.72 3.91 16.18
C ILE A 133 -6.32 3.16 14.99
N HIS A 134 -7.36 3.72 14.37
CA HIS A 134 -8.03 3.08 13.23
C HIS A 134 -7.06 2.82 12.07
N LYS A 135 -6.30 3.83 11.67
CA LYS A 135 -5.29 3.73 10.60
C LYS A 135 -4.25 2.67 10.92
N THR A 136 -3.71 2.68 12.13
CA THR A 136 -2.67 1.73 12.53
C THR A 136 -3.20 0.30 12.62
N LYS A 137 -4.42 0.08 13.09
CA LYS A 137 -5.08 -1.23 13.06
C LYS A 137 -5.24 -1.76 11.63
N GLN A 138 -5.56 -0.90 10.67
CA GLN A 138 -5.63 -1.29 9.25
C GLN A 138 -4.25 -1.68 8.72
N GLU A 139 -3.21 -0.94 9.05
CA GLU A 139 -1.83 -1.27 8.67
C GLU A 139 -1.38 -2.60 9.27
N ILE A 140 -1.72 -2.87 10.54
CA ILE A 140 -1.43 -4.16 11.20
C ILE A 140 -2.10 -5.31 10.44
N LYS A 141 -3.35 -5.17 10.05
CA LYS A 141 -4.06 -6.20 9.26
C LYS A 141 -3.37 -6.47 7.93
N LEU A 142 -2.90 -5.43 7.25
CA LEU A 142 -2.14 -5.59 6.01
C LEU A 142 -0.83 -6.34 6.23
N ILE A 143 -0.11 -6.01 7.29
CA ILE A 143 1.13 -6.70 7.65
C ILE A 143 0.87 -8.17 7.98
N GLU A 144 -0.16 -8.46 8.77
CA GLU A 144 -0.56 -9.84 9.11
C GLU A 144 -0.92 -10.64 7.85
N ALA A 145 -1.63 -10.04 6.91
CA ALA A 145 -1.97 -10.66 5.62
C ALA A 145 -0.71 -10.98 4.80
N LYS A 146 0.27 -10.08 4.77
CA LYS A 146 1.57 -10.30 4.11
C LYS A 146 2.35 -11.44 4.76
N VAL A 147 2.41 -11.46 6.08
CA VAL A 147 3.09 -12.55 6.83
C VAL A 147 2.43 -13.89 6.54
N LYS A 148 1.10 -13.94 6.57
CA LYS A 148 0.34 -15.16 6.23
C LYS A 148 0.68 -15.64 4.82
N PHE A 149 0.65 -14.74 3.85
CA PHE A 149 1.00 -15.05 2.47
C PHE A 149 2.42 -15.62 2.36
N LEU A 150 3.41 -14.97 2.96
CA LEU A 150 4.81 -15.43 2.91
C LEU A 150 5.00 -16.80 3.56
N LYS A 151 4.36 -17.04 4.70
CA LYS A 151 4.42 -18.35 5.38
C LYS A 151 3.77 -19.46 4.55
N GLU A 152 2.64 -19.19 3.92
CA GLU A 152 1.98 -20.14 3.03
C GLU A 152 2.86 -20.47 1.83
N GLU A 153 3.51 -19.48 1.23
CA GLU A 153 4.41 -19.68 0.10
C GLU A 153 5.68 -20.48 0.48
N LEU A 154 6.23 -20.26 1.69
CA LEU A 154 7.37 -21.06 2.18
C LEU A 154 7.01 -22.52 2.42
N ASN A 155 5.76 -22.82 2.75
CA ASN A 155 5.28 -24.19 2.99
C ASN A 155 4.90 -24.93 1.71
N LYS A 156 4.81 -24.24 0.59
CA LYS A 156 4.64 -24.88 -0.72
C LYS A 156 5.96 -25.48 -1.16
N LYS A 157 5.94 -26.76 -1.46
CA LYS A 157 7.08 -27.49 -2.01
C LYS A 157 6.88 -27.76 -3.49
#